data_8b7ccf1a2d48d8ec60e17dae67786dc3
#
_entry.id   8b7ccf1a2d48d8ec60e17dae67786dc3
#
_cell.length_a   1.000
_cell.length_b   1.000
_cell.length_c   1.000
_cell.angle_alpha   90.00
_cell.angle_beta   90.00
_cell.angle_gamma   90.00
#
_symmetry.space_group_name_H-M   'P 1'
#
loop_
_entity.id
_entity.type
_entity.pdbx_description
1 polymer ?
#
loop_
_entity_poly.entity_id
_entity_poly.type
_entity_poly.pdbx_seq_one_letter_code
_entity_poly.pdbx_strand_id
1 'polypeptide(L)'
;WGDPSLYDSSIRIIESIAAARSGLSYDVIPGITSLQALTARHRIPLNQIGRAVEITTGRLLAEGWPQGVDSVAVMLDAKDTYLEFVGLGLHIYWGAYVGTADEILIAGPLDEVAERIAATRAEARERNGWIMDSYLLRKSEPAQE
;
A
#
# COMPACT_ATOMS: atom_id res chain seq x y z
N TRP A 1 0.52 7.66 -7.30
CA TRP A 1 -0.14 7.14 -6.10
C TRP A 1 -0.74 8.25 -5.20
N GLY A 2 -1.25 9.33 -5.80
CA GLY A 2 -1.96 10.43 -5.13
C GLY A 2 -1.10 11.58 -4.64
N ASP A 3 0.21 11.39 -4.53
CA ASP A 3 1.17 12.42 -4.17
C ASP A 3 2.45 12.26 -5.00
N PRO A 4 3.06 13.35 -5.50
CA PRO A 4 4.23 13.27 -6.38
C PRO A 4 5.52 12.80 -5.68
N SER A 5 5.51 12.65 -4.35
CA SER A 5 6.66 12.16 -3.58
C SER A 5 6.62 10.65 -3.28
N LEU A 6 5.49 9.98 -3.54
CA LEU A 6 5.32 8.57 -3.18
C LEU A 6 5.30 7.65 -4.41
N TYR A 7 6.41 6.91 -4.62
CA TYR A 7 6.60 6.02 -5.78
C TYR A 7 6.25 6.67 -7.12
N ASP A 8 6.70 7.90 -7.29
CA ASP A 8 6.49 8.72 -8.48
C ASP A 8 7.82 9.27 -8.98
N SER A 9 7.93 9.51 -10.27
CA SER A 9 9.15 10.01 -10.90
C SER A 9 9.10 11.51 -11.23
N SER A 10 7.97 12.18 -11.03
CA SER A 10 7.74 13.54 -11.50
C SER A 10 8.73 14.54 -10.91
N ILE A 11 8.98 14.46 -9.58
CA ILE A 11 9.94 15.36 -8.93
C ILE A 11 11.34 15.16 -9.50
N ARG A 12 11.80 13.93 -9.62
CA ARG A 12 13.13 13.60 -10.17
C ARG A 12 13.28 14.06 -11.62
N ILE A 13 12.22 13.95 -12.42
CA ILE A 13 12.22 14.39 -13.82
C ILE A 13 12.33 15.94 -13.88
N ILE A 14 11.53 16.66 -13.11
CA ILE A 14 11.56 18.12 -13.11
C ILE A 14 12.88 18.67 -12.55
N GLU A 15 13.47 18.04 -11.55
CA GLU A 15 14.81 18.38 -11.04
C GLU A 15 15.86 18.26 -12.14
N SER A 16 15.82 17.18 -12.92
CA SER A 16 16.75 16.96 -14.05
C SER A 16 16.57 18.03 -15.13
N ILE A 17 15.34 18.44 -15.43
CA ILE A 17 15.04 19.50 -16.39
C ILE A 17 15.51 20.85 -15.84
N ALA A 18 15.25 21.16 -14.57
CA ALA A 18 15.67 22.39 -13.94
C ALA A 18 17.20 22.55 -13.89
N ALA A 19 17.92 21.46 -13.66
CA ALA A 19 19.38 21.46 -13.71
C ALA A 19 19.94 21.74 -15.11
N ALA A 20 19.22 21.35 -16.17
CA ALA A 20 19.61 21.56 -17.56
C ALA A 20 19.16 22.90 -18.14
N ARG A 21 18.24 23.61 -17.49
CA ARG A 21 17.66 24.89 -17.94
C ARG A 21 17.75 25.94 -16.86
N SER A 22 18.58 26.96 -17.08
CA SER A 22 18.64 28.13 -16.20
C SER A 22 17.30 28.89 -16.22
N GLY A 23 16.83 29.28 -14.99
CA GLY A 23 15.63 30.11 -14.86
C GLY A 23 14.31 29.33 -14.76
N LEU A 24 14.35 27.97 -14.74
CA LEU A 24 13.16 27.18 -14.44
C LEU A 24 12.96 27.11 -12.91
N SER A 25 11.81 27.58 -12.45
CA SER A 25 11.34 27.34 -11.06
C SER A 25 10.12 26.43 -11.09
N TYR A 26 9.91 25.68 -10.02
CA TYR A 26 8.74 24.85 -9.87
C TYR A 26 8.35 24.73 -8.40
N ASP A 27 7.08 24.43 -8.18
CA ASP A 27 6.51 24.10 -6.87
C ASP A 27 5.94 22.69 -6.90
N VAL A 28 5.95 22.03 -5.75
CA VAL A 28 5.34 20.70 -5.56
C VAL A 28 4.08 20.86 -4.73
N ILE A 29 2.95 20.52 -5.32
CA ILE A 29 1.66 20.52 -4.62
C ILE A 29 1.44 19.13 -4.03
N PRO A 30 1.37 19.00 -2.69
CA PRO A 30 1.14 17.70 -2.06
C PRO A 30 -0.28 17.20 -2.29
N GLY A 31 -0.43 15.90 -2.33
CA GLY A 31 -1.72 15.24 -2.46
C GLY A 31 -1.99 14.23 -1.33
N ILE A 32 -3.15 13.61 -1.38
CA ILE A 32 -3.51 12.50 -0.50
C ILE A 32 -3.01 11.22 -1.17
N THR A 33 -2.13 10.48 -0.49
CA THR A 33 -1.59 9.23 -1.04
C THR A 33 -2.64 8.12 -1.03
N SER A 34 -2.45 7.11 -1.85
CA SER A 34 -3.29 5.91 -1.84
C SER A 34 -3.30 5.21 -0.48
N LEU A 35 -2.23 5.35 0.32
CA LEU A 35 -2.17 4.76 1.67
C LEU A 35 -3.08 5.49 2.65
N GLN A 36 -3.12 6.83 2.65
CA GLN A 36 -4.08 7.58 3.45
C GLN A 36 -5.52 7.33 2.99
N ALA A 37 -5.75 7.22 1.68
CA ALA A 37 -7.06 6.88 1.15
C ALA A 37 -7.49 5.47 1.60
N LEU A 38 -6.60 4.48 1.51
CA LEU A 38 -6.84 3.10 1.96
C LEU A 38 -7.23 3.06 3.45
N THR A 39 -6.43 3.69 4.31
CA THR A 39 -6.66 3.68 5.76
C THR A 39 -7.93 4.43 6.13
N ALA A 40 -8.24 5.53 5.46
CA ALA A 40 -9.50 6.26 5.64
C ALA A 40 -10.72 5.40 5.29
N ARG A 41 -10.65 4.65 4.18
CA ARG A 41 -11.75 3.75 3.76
C ARG A 41 -11.94 2.59 4.74
N HIS A 42 -10.86 2.04 5.30
CA HIS A 42 -10.93 1.02 6.35
C HIS A 42 -11.18 1.61 7.76
N ARG A 43 -11.16 2.94 7.93
CA ARG A 43 -11.35 3.65 9.21
C ARG A 43 -10.33 3.25 10.28
N ILE A 44 -9.08 3.15 9.87
CA ILE A 44 -7.95 2.79 10.72
C ILE A 44 -6.83 3.82 10.61
N PRO A 45 -5.97 3.96 11.61
CA PRO A 45 -4.72 4.70 11.46
C PRO A 45 -3.71 3.92 10.61
N LEU A 46 -2.84 4.61 9.90
CA LEU A 46 -1.75 3.96 9.14
C LEU A 46 -0.76 3.25 10.07
N ASN A 47 -0.45 3.87 11.21
CA ASN A 47 0.39 3.31 12.25
C ASN A 47 -0.31 3.36 13.60
N GLN A 48 0.03 2.44 14.49
CA GLN A 48 -0.38 2.48 15.88
C GLN A 48 0.46 3.50 16.65
N ILE A 49 -0.09 4.07 17.72
CA ILE A 49 0.61 5.08 18.56
C ILE A 49 1.92 4.49 19.07
N GLY A 50 3.02 5.20 18.85
CA GLY A 50 4.36 4.78 19.29
C GLY A 50 4.95 3.60 18.50
N ARG A 51 4.31 3.15 17.44
CA ARG A 51 4.78 2.05 16.58
C ARG A 51 5.18 2.57 15.20
N ALA A 52 6.24 1.97 14.66
CA ALA A 52 6.69 2.28 13.31
C ALA A 52 5.83 1.57 12.26
N VAL A 53 5.70 2.21 11.09
CA VAL A 53 5.17 1.60 9.87
C VAL A 53 6.26 1.69 8.80
N GLU A 54 6.46 0.62 8.07
CA GLU A 54 7.29 0.63 6.87
C GLU A 54 6.41 0.73 5.62
N ILE A 55 6.76 1.63 4.71
CA ILE A 55 6.16 1.74 3.39
C ILE A 55 7.12 1.09 2.40
N THR A 56 6.67 0.05 1.71
CA THR A 56 7.53 -0.76 0.85
C THR A 56 6.80 -1.27 -0.38
N THR A 57 7.48 -2.07 -1.19
CA THR A 57 6.91 -2.74 -2.37
C THR A 57 6.80 -4.24 -2.11
N GLY A 58 5.92 -4.92 -2.87
CA GLY A 58 5.79 -6.37 -2.78
C GLY A 58 7.13 -7.09 -3.00
N ARG A 59 7.96 -6.59 -3.92
CA ARG A 59 9.29 -7.16 -4.17
C ARG A 59 10.21 -7.12 -2.95
N LEU A 60 10.23 -6.03 -2.22
CA LEU A 60 11.06 -5.90 -1.00
C LEU A 60 10.45 -6.68 0.16
N LEU A 61 9.13 -6.70 0.28
CA LEU A 61 8.45 -7.51 1.29
C LEU A 61 8.76 -9.02 1.12
N ALA A 62 8.89 -9.50 -0.12
CA ALA A 62 9.26 -10.90 -0.39
C ALA A 62 10.66 -11.29 0.14
N GLU A 63 11.51 -10.33 0.50
CA GLU A 63 12.79 -10.58 1.16
C GLU A 63 12.62 -10.89 2.67
N GLY A 64 11.43 -10.68 3.21
CA GLY A 64 11.05 -10.99 4.59
C GLY A 64 10.40 -9.82 5.32
N TRP A 65 9.85 -10.11 6.49
CA TRP A 65 9.24 -9.10 7.35
C TRP A 65 10.30 -8.13 7.89
N PRO A 66 10.11 -6.80 7.76
CA PRO A 66 11.09 -5.83 8.23
C PRO A 66 11.25 -5.88 9.76
N GLN A 67 12.49 -5.68 10.21
CA GLN A 67 12.77 -5.71 11.66
C GLN A 67 12.25 -4.45 12.35
N GLY A 68 11.73 -4.63 13.56
CA GLY A 68 11.35 -3.50 14.42
C GLY A 68 10.06 -2.80 14.06
N VAL A 69 9.30 -3.31 13.09
CA VAL A 69 7.99 -2.73 12.71
C VAL A 69 6.85 -3.71 12.95
N ASP A 70 5.70 -3.16 13.32
CA ASP A 70 4.47 -3.91 13.53
C ASP A 70 3.49 -3.77 12.36
N SER A 71 3.70 -2.81 11.49
CA SER A 71 2.86 -2.52 10.33
C SER A 71 3.70 -2.32 9.08
N VAL A 72 3.26 -2.90 7.97
CA VAL A 72 3.91 -2.76 6.65
C VAL A 72 2.85 -2.37 5.63
N ALA A 73 3.01 -1.20 5.04
CA ALA A 73 2.17 -0.73 3.95
C ALA A 73 2.84 -1.05 2.61
N VAL A 74 2.13 -1.79 1.77
CA VAL A 74 2.70 -2.36 0.54
C VAL A 74 2.00 -1.80 -0.68
N MET A 75 2.81 -1.38 -1.63
CA MET A 75 2.41 -0.88 -2.93
C MET A 75 3.17 -1.63 -4.02
N LEU A 76 2.68 -1.55 -5.26
CA LEU A 76 3.36 -2.14 -6.43
C LEU A 76 3.63 -3.64 -6.26
N ASP A 77 2.67 -4.37 -5.70
CA ASP A 77 2.77 -5.83 -5.56
C ASP A 77 2.09 -6.52 -6.76
N ALA A 78 2.90 -7.15 -7.59
CA ALA A 78 2.43 -7.88 -8.76
C ALA A 78 2.16 -9.38 -8.50
N LYS A 79 2.53 -9.89 -7.32
CA LYS A 79 2.62 -11.34 -7.05
C LYS A 79 1.81 -11.82 -5.84
N ASP A 80 0.95 -10.97 -5.28
CA ASP A 80 0.20 -11.32 -4.06
C ASP A 80 1.12 -11.75 -2.91
N THR A 81 2.21 -10.99 -2.70
CA THR A 81 3.29 -11.32 -1.75
C THR A 81 2.76 -11.55 -0.31
N TYR A 82 1.62 -10.96 0.06
CA TYR A 82 0.99 -11.23 1.36
C TYR A 82 0.68 -12.71 1.60
N LEU A 83 0.54 -13.53 0.56
CA LEU A 83 0.32 -14.98 0.69
C LEU A 83 1.48 -15.69 1.38
N GLU A 84 2.71 -15.17 1.26
CA GLU A 84 3.90 -15.72 1.90
C GLU A 84 3.89 -15.52 3.42
N PHE A 85 2.99 -14.69 3.93
CA PHE A 85 2.88 -14.32 5.34
C PHE A 85 1.65 -14.94 6.05
N VAL A 86 0.93 -15.82 5.37
CA VAL A 86 -0.15 -16.62 5.97
C VAL A 86 0.43 -17.50 7.09
N GLY A 87 -0.29 -17.63 8.20
CA GLY A 87 0.17 -18.38 9.38
C GLY A 87 0.99 -17.57 10.37
N LEU A 88 1.25 -16.28 10.10
CA LEU A 88 2.03 -15.42 11.00
C LEU A 88 1.18 -14.54 11.93
N GLY A 89 -0.14 -14.76 11.99
CA GLY A 89 -1.04 -14.02 12.87
C GLY A 89 -1.17 -12.55 12.49
N LEU A 90 -1.12 -12.24 11.21
CA LEU A 90 -1.26 -10.89 10.68
C LEU A 90 -2.72 -10.55 10.36
N HIS A 91 -3.04 -9.28 10.42
CA HIS A 91 -4.27 -8.70 9.87
C HIS A 91 -3.93 -7.95 8.58
N ILE A 92 -4.75 -8.07 7.55
CA ILE A 92 -4.61 -7.35 6.30
C ILE A 92 -5.77 -6.38 6.11
N TYR A 93 -5.45 -5.19 5.57
CA TYR A 93 -6.38 -4.20 5.05
C TYR A 93 -6.03 -3.96 3.59
N TRP A 94 -6.76 -4.60 2.69
CA TRP A 94 -6.51 -4.53 1.25
C TRP A 94 -7.55 -3.65 0.56
N GLY A 95 -7.12 -2.93 -0.47
CA GLY A 95 -8.02 -2.15 -1.31
C GLY A 95 -7.53 -2.04 -2.74
N ALA A 96 -8.45 -2.20 -3.68
CA ALA A 96 -8.22 -1.95 -5.09
C ALA A 96 -9.09 -0.80 -5.57
N TYR A 97 -8.56 -0.01 -6.51
CA TYR A 97 -9.23 1.16 -7.11
C TYR A 97 -9.81 2.12 -6.06
N VAL A 98 -9.12 2.28 -4.94
CA VAL A 98 -9.60 3.04 -3.78
C VAL A 98 -9.97 4.46 -4.18
N GLY A 99 -11.18 4.89 -3.78
CA GLY A 99 -11.71 6.20 -4.10
C GLY A 99 -12.39 6.32 -5.47
N THR A 100 -12.51 5.24 -6.23
CA THR A 100 -13.21 5.20 -7.52
C THR A 100 -14.56 4.46 -7.42
N ALA A 101 -15.32 4.46 -8.52
CA ALA A 101 -16.56 3.69 -8.59
C ALA A 101 -16.35 2.17 -8.55
N ASP A 102 -15.14 1.70 -8.92
CA ASP A 102 -14.76 0.29 -8.93
C ASP A 102 -14.11 -0.17 -7.62
N GLU A 103 -14.15 0.65 -6.58
CA GLU A 103 -13.51 0.38 -5.29
C GLU A 103 -13.89 -0.97 -4.71
N ILE A 104 -12.89 -1.75 -4.31
CA ILE A 104 -13.07 -3.01 -3.59
C ILE A 104 -12.21 -2.95 -2.33
N LEU A 105 -12.82 -3.27 -1.18
CA LEU A 105 -12.16 -3.29 0.12
C LEU A 105 -12.36 -4.65 0.78
N ILE A 106 -11.25 -5.25 1.25
CA ILE A 106 -11.29 -6.49 2.04
C ILE A 106 -10.36 -6.31 3.24
N ALA A 107 -10.83 -6.64 4.42
CA ALA A 107 -10.02 -6.66 5.64
C ALA A 107 -10.37 -7.85 6.51
N GLY A 108 -9.41 -8.31 7.31
CA GLY A 108 -9.58 -9.43 8.24
C GLY A 108 -8.24 -10.06 8.62
N PRO A 109 -8.29 -11.09 9.48
CA PRO A 109 -7.14 -11.95 9.69
C PRO A 109 -6.64 -12.48 8.35
N LEU A 110 -5.32 -12.36 8.11
CA LEU A 110 -4.74 -12.73 6.81
C LEU A 110 -5.07 -14.17 6.44
N ASP A 111 -5.02 -15.08 7.42
CA ASP A 111 -5.27 -16.51 7.24
C ASP A 111 -6.70 -16.80 6.74
N GLU A 112 -7.65 -15.90 7.02
CA GLU A 112 -9.06 -16.08 6.64
C GLU A 112 -9.40 -15.43 5.29
N VAL A 113 -8.68 -14.35 4.91
CA VAL A 113 -9.10 -13.52 3.77
C VAL A 113 -8.12 -13.56 2.59
N ALA A 114 -6.92 -14.12 2.75
CA ALA A 114 -5.86 -14.08 1.75
C ALA A 114 -6.29 -14.67 0.39
N GLU A 115 -6.89 -15.86 0.39
CA GLU A 115 -7.35 -16.51 -0.83
C GLU A 115 -8.50 -15.73 -1.50
N ARG A 116 -9.39 -15.16 -0.70
CA ARG A 116 -10.47 -14.31 -1.22
C ARG A 116 -9.92 -13.05 -1.87
N ILE A 117 -8.90 -12.43 -1.29
CA ILE A 117 -8.23 -11.27 -1.88
C ILE A 117 -7.61 -11.65 -3.22
N ALA A 118 -6.87 -12.75 -3.28
CA ALA A 118 -6.21 -13.21 -4.51
C ALA A 118 -7.22 -13.47 -5.64
N ALA A 119 -8.33 -14.16 -5.34
CA ALA A 119 -9.40 -14.41 -6.30
C ALA A 119 -10.06 -13.11 -6.77
N THR A 120 -10.46 -12.23 -5.84
CA THR A 120 -11.08 -10.94 -6.13
C THR A 120 -10.16 -10.06 -6.97
N ARG A 121 -8.87 -10.04 -6.67
CA ARG A 121 -7.85 -9.30 -7.41
C ARG A 121 -7.73 -9.78 -8.85
N ALA A 122 -7.68 -11.09 -9.06
CA ALA A 122 -7.61 -11.69 -10.39
C ALA A 122 -8.84 -11.34 -11.23
N GLU A 123 -10.05 -11.50 -10.68
CA GLU A 123 -11.31 -11.15 -11.33
C GLU A 123 -11.39 -9.65 -11.68
N ALA A 124 -11.02 -8.77 -10.75
CA ALA A 124 -11.03 -7.34 -10.97
C ALA A 124 -10.05 -6.93 -12.07
N ARG A 125 -8.85 -7.53 -12.09
CA ARG A 125 -7.85 -7.29 -13.13
C ARG A 125 -8.34 -7.75 -14.51
N GLU A 126 -8.98 -8.91 -14.58
CA GLU A 126 -9.55 -9.42 -15.83
C GLU A 126 -10.66 -8.51 -16.34
N ARG A 127 -11.58 -8.11 -15.46
CA ARG A 127 -12.72 -7.24 -15.81
C ARG A 127 -12.29 -5.86 -16.30
N ASN A 128 -11.31 -5.25 -15.64
CA ASN A 128 -10.89 -3.87 -15.90
C ASN A 128 -9.66 -3.78 -16.83
N GLY A 129 -8.99 -4.90 -17.14
CA GLY A 129 -7.77 -4.94 -17.93
C GLY A 129 -6.51 -4.47 -17.21
N TRP A 130 -6.62 -4.03 -15.95
CA TRP A 130 -5.53 -3.57 -15.08
C TRP A 130 -5.94 -3.67 -13.62
N ILE A 131 -4.98 -3.57 -12.70
CA ILE A 131 -5.23 -3.49 -11.26
C ILE A 131 -4.35 -2.41 -10.64
N MET A 132 -4.94 -1.62 -9.75
CA MET A 132 -4.22 -0.72 -8.84
C MET A 132 -4.69 -1.03 -7.44
N ASP A 133 -3.85 -1.67 -6.68
CA ASP A 133 -4.14 -2.08 -5.32
C ASP A 133 -2.98 -1.78 -4.37
N SER A 134 -3.30 -1.68 -3.11
CA SER A 134 -2.36 -1.55 -2.01
C SER A 134 -2.95 -2.22 -0.77
N TYR A 135 -2.10 -2.53 0.19
CA TYR A 135 -2.55 -3.12 1.44
C TYR A 135 -1.65 -2.74 2.61
N LEU A 136 -2.22 -2.83 3.80
CA LEU A 136 -1.51 -2.73 5.07
C LEU A 136 -1.57 -4.08 5.76
N LEU A 137 -0.42 -4.67 6.04
CA LEU A 137 -0.27 -5.80 6.94
C LEU A 137 0.07 -5.29 8.34
N ARG A 138 -0.56 -5.86 9.36
CA ARG A 138 -0.33 -5.48 10.75
C ARG A 138 -0.29 -6.71 11.64
N LYS A 139 0.67 -6.76 12.55
CA LYS A 139 0.68 -7.77 13.61
C LYS A 139 -0.54 -7.58 14.49
N SER A 140 -1.24 -8.66 14.79
CA SER A 140 -2.32 -8.62 15.77
C SER A 140 -1.76 -8.17 17.13
N GLU A 141 -2.46 -7.27 17.80
CA GLU A 141 -2.09 -6.95 19.18
C GLU A 141 -2.21 -8.23 20.01
N PRO A 142 -1.26 -8.52 20.91
CA PRO A 142 -1.47 -9.54 21.90
C PRO A 142 -2.73 -9.17 22.68
N ALA A 143 -3.62 -10.15 22.89
CA ALA A 143 -4.80 -9.94 23.72
C ALA A 143 -4.35 -9.30 25.04
N GLN A 144 -4.87 -8.11 25.33
CA GLN A 144 -4.65 -7.49 26.63
C GLN A 144 -5.33 -8.38 27.66
N GLU A 145 -4.51 -9.05 28.50
CA GLU A 145 -4.99 -9.76 29.69
C GLU A 145 -5.53 -8.76 30.74
#